data_851e07ca40b7d7a98a836759fb006797
#
_entry.id   851e07ca40b7d7a98a836759fb006797
#
_cell.length_a   1.000
_cell.length_b   1.000
_cell.length_c   1.000
_cell.angle_alpha   90.00
_cell.angle_beta   90.00
_cell.angle_gamma   90.00
#
_symmetry.space_group_name_H-M   'P 1'
#
loop_
_entity.id
_entity.type
_entity.pdbx_description
1 polymer ?
#
loop_
_entity_poly.entity_id
_entity_poly.type
_entity_poly.pdbx_seq_one_letter_code
_entity_poly.pdbx_strand_id
1 'polypeptide(L)'
;MNYLQGTVDVMILKTLSGGPSHGFGISKAIRERSEGVLGLEDAALYQALHRMESKGWIESEWGLSENNRRAKFYQMTPDGERQLSIETVSWHRYALAVFKVLDLRFEARP
;
A
#
# COMPACT_ATOMS: atom_id res chain seq x y z
N MET A 1 0.30 12.26 -13.82
CA MET A 1 0.18 11.39 -12.64
C MET A 1 0.56 9.96 -12.99
N ASN A 2 1.41 9.34 -12.20
CA ASN A 2 1.78 7.94 -12.40
C ASN A 2 0.82 7.05 -11.58
N TYR A 3 -0.18 6.50 -12.25
CA TYR A 3 -1.20 5.69 -11.57
C TYR A 3 -0.64 4.39 -11.00
N LEU A 4 0.37 3.81 -11.65
CA LEU A 4 0.99 2.59 -11.13
C LEU A 4 1.69 2.87 -9.80
N GLN A 5 2.42 3.97 -9.70
CA GLN A 5 3.05 4.38 -8.46
C GLN A 5 2.01 4.69 -7.38
N GLY A 6 0.95 5.42 -7.73
CA GLY A 6 -0.13 5.73 -6.80
C GLY A 6 -0.82 4.48 -6.28
N THR A 7 -0.97 3.46 -7.12
CA THR A 7 -1.56 2.19 -6.74
C THR A 7 -0.71 1.48 -5.68
N VAL A 8 0.61 1.44 -5.87
CA VAL A 8 1.52 0.84 -4.90
C VAL A 8 1.46 1.60 -3.57
N ASP A 9 1.51 2.91 -3.63
CA ASP A 9 1.50 3.75 -2.43
C ASP A 9 0.22 3.56 -1.61
N VAL A 10 -0.94 3.56 -2.25
CA VAL A 10 -2.22 3.43 -1.54
C VAL A 10 -2.35 2.04 -0.90
N MET A 11 -1.84 1.00 -1.55
CA MET A 11 -1.88 -0.34 -0.98
C MET A 11 -0.98 -0.47 0.26
N ILE A 12 0.20 0.12 0.22
CA ILE A 12 1.11 0.11 1.36
C ILE A 12 0.51 0.91 2.52
N LEU A 13 0.02 2.12 2.26
CA LEU A 13 -0.60 2.95 3.30
C LEU A 13 -1.80 2.26 3.92
N LYS A 14 -2.64 1.63 3.10
CA LYS A 14 -3.80 0.90 3.62
C LYS A 14 -3.39 -0.26 4.52
N THR A 15 -2.34 -0.98 4.14
CA THR A 15 -1.81 -2.06 4.97
C THR A 15 -1.33 -1.52 6.33
N LEU A 16 -0.63 -0.39 6.33
CA LEU A 16 -0.13 0.22 7.55
C LEU A 16 -1.22 0.84 8.41
N SER A 17 -2.41 1.07 7.86
CA SER A 17 -3.55 1.54 8.66
C SER A 17 -3.99 0.52 9.70
N GLY A 18 -3.62 -0.74 9.54
CA GLY A 18 -3.88 -1.80 10.51
C GLY A 18 -2.84 -1.91 11.63
N GLY A 19 -1.77 -1.13 11.56
CA GLY A 19 -0.70 -1.13 12.54
C GLY A 19 0.68 -1.23 11.90
N PRO A 20 1.74 -1.06 12.69
CA PRO A 20 3.11 -1.14 12.17
C PRO A 20 3.42 -2.50 11.54
N SER A 21 4.23 -2.49 10.50
CA SER A 21 4.65 -3.72 9.82
C SER A 21 5.99 -3.53 9.14
N HIS A 22 6.74 -4.61 9.01
CA HIS A 22 7.98 -4.62 8.22
C HIS A 22 7.68 -4.96 6.76
N GLY A 23 8.69 -4.80 5.88
CA GLY A 23 8.51 -4.97 4.44
C GLY A 23 7.91 -6.31 4.04
N PHE A 24 8.40 -7.40 4.62
CA PHE A 24 7.88 -8.73 4.33
C PHE A 24 6.39 -8.84 4.71
N GLY A 25 6.02 -8.31 5.88
CA GLY A 25 4.63 -8.31 6.33
C GLY A 25 3.71 -7.51 5.43
N ILE A 26 4.19 -6.35 4.94
CA ILE A 26 3.43 -5.52 4.01
C ILE A 26 3.18 -6.28 2.71
N SER A 27 4.22 -6.86 2.13
CA SER A 27 4.12 -7.61 0.88
C SER A 27 3.18 -8.80 1.01
N LYS A 28 3.31 -9.54 2.12
CA LYS A 28 2.45 -10.69 2.40
C LYS A 28 0.98 -10.28 2.53
N ALA A 29 0.70 -9.20 3.26
CA ALA A 29 -0.66 -8.72 3.44
C ALA A 29 -1.32 -8.32 2.11
N ILE A 30 -0.58 -7.64 1.24
CA ILE A 30 -1.10 -7.26 -0.08
C ILE A 30 -1.42 -8.50 -0.91
N ARG A 31 -0.53 -9.48 -0.90
CA ARG A 31 -0.75 -10.72 -1.64
C ARG A 31 -1.98 -11.46 -1.12
N GLU A 32 -2.11 -11.61 0.18
CA GLU A 32 -3.24 -12.33 0.78
C GLU A 32 -4.56 -11.60 0.56
N ARG A 33 -4.58 -10.29 0.74
CA ARG A 33 -5.83 -9.51 0.57
C ARG A 33 -6.30 -9.45 -0.87
N SER A 34 -5.39 -9.56 -1.83
CA SER A 34 -5.73 -9.62 -3.26
C SER A 34 -5.93 -11.05 -3.75
N GLU A 35 -5.96 -12.03 -2.85
CA GLU A 35 -6.14 -13.44 -3.19
C GLU A 35 -5.08 -13.92 -4.19
N GLY A 36 -3.85 -13.43 -4.01
CA GLY A 36 -2.70 -13.82 -4.82
C GLY A 36 -2.55 -13.09 -6.14
N VAL A 37 -3.49 -12.20 -6.48
CA VAL A 37 -3.45 -11.50 -7.76
C VAL A 37 -2.35 -10.44 -7.81
N LEU A 38 -2.14 -9.74 -6.69
CA LEU A 38 -1.14 -8.68 -6.63
C LEU A 38 0.05 -9.14 -5.79
N GLY A 39 1.24 -9.00 -6.37
CA GLY A 39 2.49 -9.24 -5.67
C GLY A 39 3.45 -8.10 -5.97
N LEU A 40 4.06 -7.55 -4.92
CA LEU A 40 5.07 -6.51 -5.07
C LEU A 40 6.45 -7.14 -5.06
N GLU A 41 7.25 -6.79 -6.06
CA GLU A 41 8.66 -7.14 -6.06
C GLU A 41 9.37 -6.32 -4.97
N ASP A 42 10.39 -6.91 -4.36
CA ASP A 42 11.11 -6.26 -3.26
C ASP A 42 11.64 -4.87 -3.66
N ALA A 43 12.19 -4.74 -4.86
CA ALA A 43 12.71 -3.45 -5.32
C ALA A 43 11.61 -2.38 -5.37
N ALA A 44 10.44 -2.72 -5.90
CA ALA A 44 9.31 -1.78 -5.98
C ALA A 44 8.81 -1.41 -4.58
N LEU A 45 8.71 -2.39 -3.70
CA LEU A 45 8.29 -2.17 -2.31
C LEU A 45 9.23 -1.20 -1.59
N TYR A 46 10.53 -1.49 -1.61
CA TYR A 46 11.48 -0.67 -0.86
C TYR A 46 11.69 0.72 -1.46
N GLN A 47 11.58 0.86 -2.78
CA GLN A 47 11.58 2.18 -3.41
C GLN A 47 10.38 3.01 -2.95
N ALA A 48 9.20 2.39 -2.88
CA ALA A 48 7.99 3.07 -2.42
C ALA A 48 8.10 3.45 -0.94
N LEU A 49 8.58 2.55 -0.10
CA LEU A 49 8.77 2.83 1.33
C LEU A 49 9.76 3.98 1.54
N HIS A 50 10.88 3.97 0.82
CA HIS A 50 11.86 5.04 0.92
C HIS A 50 11.27 6.40 0.50
N ARG A 51 10.55 6.41 -0.62
CA ARG A 51 9.93 7.63 -1.12
C ARG A 51 8.89 8.18 -0.14
N MET A 52 8.04 7.32 0.41
CA MET A 52 6.99 7.73 1.34
C MET A 52 7.56 8.17 2.69
N GLU A 53 8.64 7.55 3.14
CA GLU A 53 9.33 7.98 4.35
C GLU A 53 9.95 9.36 4.15
N SER A 54 10.55 9.61 2.99
CA SER A 54 11.12 10.92 2.65
C SER A 54 10.06 12.01 2.61
N LYS A 55 8.84 11.68 2.26
CA LYS A 55 7.72 12.64 2.22
C LYS A 55 7.04 12.81 3.58
N GLY A 56 7.45 12.04 4.58
CA GLY A 56 6.86 12.13 5.92
C GLY A 56 5.51 11.42 6.05
N TRP A 57 5.14 10.57 5.12
CA TRP A 57 3.87 9.83 5.18
C TRP A 57 3.97 8.60 6.07
N ILE A 58 5.16 8.06 6.19
CA ILE A 58 5.46 6.94 7.09
C ILE A 58 6.76 7.23 7.83
N GLU A 59 6.94 6.56 8.95
CA GLU A 59 8.18 6.60 9.72
C GLU A 59 8.53 5.18 10.11
N SER A 60 9.78 4.97 10.51
CA SER A 60 10.27 3.63 10.75
C SER A 60 11.13 3.56 12.00
N GLU A 61 11.17 2.37 12.59
CA GLU A 61 12.11 2.05 13.66
C GLU A 61 12.49 0.58 13.59
N TRP A 62 13.66 0.27 14.10
CA TRP A 62 14.13 -1.11 14.15
C TRP A 62 13.45 -1.87 15.29
N GLY A 63 13.12 -3.14 15.01
CA GLY A 63 12.51 -4.03 15.99
C GLY A 63 12.83 -5.49 15.64
N LEU A 64 12.15 -6.39 16.32
CA LEU A 64 12.29 -7.83 16.07
C LEU A 64 11.03 -8.37 15.42
N SER A 65 11.22 -9.13 14.34
CA SER A 65 10.14 -9.82 13.65
C SER A 65 9.74 -11.09 14.44
N GLU A 66 8.66 -11.73 13.97
CA GLU A 66 8.19 -12.99 14.54
C GLU A 66 9.26 -14.07 14.57
N ASN A 67 10.18 -14.04 13.62
CA ASN A 67 11.29 -14.99 13.53
C ASN A 67 12.51 -14.55 14.33
N ASN A 68 12.31 -13.58 15.25
CA ASN A 68 13.38 -13.05 16.10
C ASN A 68 14.54 -12.44 15.28
N ARG A 69 14.24 -11.93 14.08
CA ARG A 69 15.21 -11.25 13.22
C ARG A 69 15.02 -9.76 13.31
N ARG A 70 16.12 -9.02 13.25
CA ARG A 70 16.07 -7.56 13.23
C ARG A 70 15.43 -7.11 11.94
N ALA A 71 14.40 -6.27 12.05
CA ALA A 71 13.65 -5.74 10.90
C ALA A 71 13.27 -4.28 11.16
N LYS A 72 13.13 -3.54 10.06
CA LYS A 72 12.69 -2.16 10.10
C LYS A 72 11.16 -2.17 10.00
N PHE A 73 10.50 -1.63 11.03
CA PHE A 73 9.04 -1.55 11.09
C PHE A 73 8.61 -0.16 10.68
N TYR A 74 7.63 -0.10 9.81
CA TYR A 74 7.06 1.15 9.29
C TYR A 74 5.70 1.38 9.90
N GLN A 75 5.38 2.64 10.16
CA GLN A 75 4.04 3.02 10.62
C GLN A 75 3.63 4.32 9.93
N MET A 76 2.33 4.49 9.79
CA MET A 76 1.76 5.65 9.11
C MET A 76 1.76 6.86 10.06
N THR A 77 2.12 8.02 9.52
CA THR A 77 2.03 9.29 10.24
C THR A 77 0.65 9.93 10.01
N PRO A 78 0.28 10.99 10.77
CA PRO A 78 -0.95 11.74 10.45
C PRO A 78 -0.98 12.26 9.02
N ASP A 79 0.16 12.69 8.47
CA ASP A 79 0.24 13.09 7.05
C ASP A 79 -0.04 11.91 6.13
N GLY A 80 0.44 10.73 6.50
CA GLY A 80 0.18 9.50 5.75
C GLY A 80 -1.30 9.13 5.75
N GLU A 81 -1.99 9.33 6.87
CA GLU A 81 -3.43 9.10 6.95
C GLU A 81 -4.20 10.01 5.99
N ARG A 82 -3.83 11.29 5.95
CA ARG A 82 -4.43 12.23 5.00
C ARG A 82 -4.14 11.82 3.57
N GLN A 83 -2.92 11.40 3.30
CA GLN A 83 -2.53 10.98 1.96
C GLN A 83 -3.26 9.71 1.55
N LEU A 84 -3.48 8.78 2.47
CA LEU A 84 -4.27 7.57 2.19
C LEU A 84 -5.67 7.93 1.71
N SER A 85 -6.32 8.88 2.37
CA SER A 85 -7.66 9.32 1.97
C SER A 85 -7.64 9.93 0.57
N ILE A 86 -6.68 10.81 0.29
CA ILE A 86 -6.54 11.47 -1.02
C ILE A 86 -6.30 10.43 -2.12
N GLU A 87 -5.36 9.52 -1.90
CA GLU A 87 -5.01 8.50 -2.90
C GLU A 87 -6.15 7.51 -3.13
N THR A 88 -6.89 7.17 -2.08
CA THR A 88 -8.03 6.25 -2.21
C THR A 88 -9.11 6.85 -3.10
N VAL A 89 -9.44 8.14 -2.92
CA VAL A 89 -10.42 8.82 -3.75
C VAL A 89 -9.95 8.91 -5.20
N SER A 90 -8.70 9.29 -5.39
CA SER A 90 -8.10 9.41 -6.73
C SER A 90 -8.12 8.07 -7.46
N TRP A 91 -7.72 7.00 -6.78
CA TRP A 91 -7.69 5.67 -7.37
C TRP A 91 -9.10 5.18 -7.71
N HIS A 92 -10.07 5.43 -6.84
CA HIS A 92 -11.46 5.05 -7.08
C HIS A 92 -12.00 5.71 -8.35
N ARG A 93 -11.74 6.99 -8.53
CA ARG A 93 -12.14 7.72 -9.74
C ARG A 93 -11.48 7.12 -10.99
N TYR A 94 -10.20 6.82 -10.90
CA TYR A 94 -9.46 6.20 -12.00
C TYR A 94 -10.04 4.84 -12.36
N ALA A 95 -10.28 3.98 -11.37
CA ALA A 95 -10.82 2.65 -11.58
C ALA A 95 -12.20 2.70 -12.25
N LEU A 96 -13.08 3.60 -11.77
CA LEU A 96 -14.40 3.77 -12.39
C LEU A 96 -14.31 4.23 -13.83
N ALA A 97 -13.38 5.13 -14.13
CA ALA A 97 -13.18 5.60 -15.51
C ALA A 97 -12.73 4.46 -16.42
N VAL A 98 -11.80 3.62 -15.96
CA VAL A 98 -11.34 2.45 -16.71
C VAL A 98 -12.50 1.46 -16.93
N PHE A 99 -13.30 1.22 -15.90
CA PHE A 99 -14.48 0.34 -16.02
C PHE A 99 -15.43 0.84 -17.10
N LYS A 100 -15.67 2.16 -17.17
CA LYS A 100 -16.54 2.74 -18.20
C LYS A 100 -15.98 2.53 -19.61
N VAL A 101 -14.68 2.75 -19.79
CA VAL A 101 -14.03 2.56 -21.08
C VAL A 101 -14.11 1.11 -21.54
N LEU A 102 -13.95 0.17 -20.60
CA LEU A 102 -13.95 -1.26 -20.90
C LEU A 102 -15.34 -1.89 -20.89
N ASP A 103 -16.38 -1.12 -20.61
CA ASP A 103 -17.76 -1.62 -20.43
C ASP A 103 -17.87 -2.69 -19.35
N LEU A 104 -17.07 -2.58 -18.29
CA LEU A 104 -17.12 -3.49 -17.16
C LEU A 104 -18.04 -2.95 -16.08
N ARG A 105 -18.60 -3.87 -15.31
CA ARG A 105 -19.40 -3.54 -14.13
C ARG A 105 -18.75 -4.17 -12.91
N PHE A 106 -18.74 -3.41 -11.83
CA PHE A 106 -18.39 -3.98 -10.55
C PHE A 106 -19.60 -4.73 -10.01
N GLU A 107 -19.46 -6.05 -9.83
CA GLU A 107 -20.53 -6.86 -9.28
C GLU A 107 -20.18 -7.24 -7.84
N ALA A 108 -21.06 -6.83 -6.91
CA ALA A 108 -20.93 -7.27 -5.54
C ALA A 108 -21.26 -8.76 -5.47
N ARG A 109 -20.46 -9.52 -4.76
CA ARG A 109 -20.77 -10.93 -4.53
C ARG A 109 -21.97 -11.05 -3.59
N PRO A 110 -22.87 -12.00 -3.87
CA PRO A 110 -24.00 -12.24 -2.98
C PRO A 110 -23.58 -12.72 -1.60
#